data_0b2124fbe286fb6c3a57c5b8b64eb32a
#
_entry.id   0b2124fbe286fb6c3a57c5b8b64eb32a
#
_cell.length_a   1.000
_cell.length_b   1.000
_cell.length_c   1.000
_cell.angle_alpha   90.00
_cell.angle_beta   90.00
_cell.angle_gamma   90.00
#
_symmetry.space_group_name_H-M   'P 1'
#
loop_
_entity.id
_entity.type
_entity.pdbx_description
1 polymer ?
#
loop_
_entity_poly.entity_id
_entity_poly.type
_entity_poly.pdbx_seq_one_letter_code
_entity_poly.pdbx_strand_id
1 'polypeptide(L)'
;MKQFVDRQQEMETLQSEYERNGSALVVLYGRRRVGKTTLISEFIRDKNALFFLASEESEAQNRAAFKEKAAEFIDSDLLRNADVKSWDVIFKSIMDAKHDSKPVIVLDEFQYLGKAEPAFPSIFQRIWEEILKKQSVMVILCGSLISMMESQTLAYGSPLYGRRTAQIRLKQIPFAYYHEFFPGKTRRELIELYSVTGGVPKYIELFSESSDIYRAIQKCVLNRSGYLYDEPHFLLQQEVSEVGSYFSIIKAIAAGNHKLSAIAAVLEVKSTNLTKYLKTLMDLDILERKVPVTEENPEKSKRGLYKIKDNYLRFWFAFIYPNMSFIESGHSGIVMDKIRRCLTTSHIGFVYEDICQERMWELNVNNVWPFQFSKLGGYWDAKNEIDIAALDPEGKNLILGECKYWKEPVGLNVLHALEAKACDVAWERDRRKVWYVLFSISGFSDELRNHAATRDDLLLIDDRGR
;
A
#
# COMPACT_ATOMS: atom_id res chain seq x y z
N MET A 1 -18.97 15.51 2.31
CA MET A 1 -17.68 15.84 1.69
C MET A 1 -16.79 14.61 1.81
N LYS A 2 -16.08 14.20 0.76
CA LYS A 2 -15.04 13.17 0.89
C LYS A 2 -13.96 13.74 1.79
N GLN A 3 -13.66 13.07 2.89
CA GLN A 3 -12.65 13.51 3.84
C GLN A 3 -11.26 13.25 3.22
N PHE A 4 -10.43 14.29 3.14
CA PHE A 4 -9.04 14.17 2.72
C PHE A 4 -8.21 13.89 3.98
N VAL A 5 -7.67 12.68 4.06
CA VAL A 5 -6.96 12.17 5.25
C VAL A 5 -5.56 11.77 4.86
N ASP A 6 -4.57 12.07 5.71
CA ASP A 6 -3.16 11.83 5.47
C ASP A 6 -2.66 12.60 4.22
N ARG A 7 -1.57 12.19 3.62
CA ARG A 7 -1.00 12.74 2.36
C ARG A 7 -0.24 14.04 2.51
N GLN A 8 0.13 14.38 3.73
CA GLN A 8 0.89 15.62 3.97
C GLN A 8 2.23 15.61 3.22
N GLN A 9 2.97 14.50 3.27
CA GLN A 9 4.27 14.39 2.59
C GLN A 9 4.14 14.48 1.06
N GLU A 10 3.11 13.84 0.50
CA GLU A 10 2.85 13.90 -0.93
C GLU A 10 2.42 15.32 -1.34
N MET A 11 1.58 16.00 -0.56
CA MET A 11 1.18 17.39 -0.79
C MET A 11 2.38 18.35 -0.67
N GLU A 12 3.23 18.19 0.32
CA GLU A 12 4.47 18.98 0.48
C GLU A 12 5.40 18.78 -0.72
N THR A 13 5.54 17.53 -1.20
CA THR A 13 6.34 17.23 -2.39
C THR A 13 5.76 17.91 -3.63
N LEU A 14 4.45 17.81 -3.86
CA LEU A 14 3.79 18.47 -4.99
C LEU A 14 3.92 20.00 -4.90
N GLN A 15 3.76 20.56 -3.72
CA GLN A 15 3.89 22.01 -3.50
C GLN A 15 5.33 22.50 -3.73
N SER A 16 6.32 21.78 -3.23
CA SER A 16 7.74 22.09 -3.45
C SER A 16 8.11 22.07 -4.95
N GLU A 17 7.59 21.09 -5.70
CA GLU A 17 7.81 21.02 -7.15
C GLU A 17 7.06 22.11 -7.93
N TYR A 18 5.90 22.55 -7.45
CA TYR A 18 5.17 23.67 -8.03
C TYR A 18 5.93 25.00 -7.82
N GLU A 19 6.47 25.22 -6.63
CA GLU A 19 7.22 26.42 -6.27
C GLU A 19 8.64 26.47 -6.87
N ARG A 20 9.12 25.32 -7.36
CA ARG A 20 10.42 25.22 -8.00
C ARG A 20 10.55 26.19 -9.18
N ASN A 21 11.69 26.86 -9.31
CA ASN A 21 12.00 27.69 -10.48
C ASN A 21 12.07 26.86 -11.77
N GLY A 22 11.39 27.30 -12.82
CA GLY A 22 11.34 26.62 -14.10
C GLY A 22 10.33 25.49 -14.14
N SER A 23 10.63 24.45 -14.91
CA SER A 23 9.73 23.31 -15.13
C SER A 23 9.85 22.22 -14.07
N ALA A 24 8.74 21.53 -13.82
CA ALA A 24 8.69 20.35 -12.97
C ALA A 24 7.96 19.21 -13.69
N LEU A 25 8.51 17.98 -13.64
CA LEU A 25 7.88 16.76 -14.15
C LEU A 25 7.74 15.75 -13.02
N VAL A 26 6.52 15.60 -12.53
CA VAL A 26 6.20 14.69 -11.42
C VAL A 26 5.53 13.43 -11.96
N VAL A 27 6.03 12.27 -11.56
CA VAL A 27 5.39 10.97 -11.83
C VAL A 27 4.68 10.51 -10.56
N LEU A 28 3.34 10.44 -10.61
CA LEU A 28 2.49 10.01 -9.51
C LEU A 28 1.80 8.70 -9.90
N TYR A 29 2.05 7.62 -9.18
CA TYR A 29 1.49 6.33 -9.50
C TYR A 29 1.18 5.51 -8.23
N GLY A 30 0.43 4.45 -8.40
CA GLY A 30 0.02 3.56 -7.31
C GLY A 30 -1.24 2.81 -7.69
N ARG A 31 -1.59 1.78 -6.93
CA ARG A 31 -2.75 0.93 -7.19
C ARG A 31 -4.02 1.75 -7.41
N ARG A 32 -4.99 1.16 -8.10
CA ARG A 32 -6.34 1.73 -8.18
C ARG A 32 -6.93 1.93 -6.78
N ARG A 33 -7.75 2.98 -6.62
CA ARG A 33 -8.54 3.27 -5.41
C ARG A 33 -7.74 3.74 -4.20
N VAL A 34 -6.42 3.98 -4.33
CA VAL A 34 -5.59 4.54 -3.24
C VAL A 34 -5.71 6.06 -3.09
N GLY A 35 -6.50 6.74 -3.96
CA GLY A 35 -6.80 8.16 -3.82
C GLY A 35 -5.94 9.10 -4.68
N LYS A 36 -5.29 8.64 -5.76
CA LYS A 36 -4.46 9.47 -6.65
C LYS A 36 -5.20 10.69 -7.19
N THR A 37 -6.35 10.48 -7.82
CA THR A 37 -7.17 11.56 -8.40
C THR A 37 -7.66 12.53 -7.33
N THR A 38 -7.97 12.04 -6.11
CA THR A 38 -8.34 12.88 -4.97
C THR A 38 -7.18 13.77 -4.53
N LEU A 39 -5.96 13.21 -4.42
CA LEU A 39 -4.74 13.97 -4.10
C LEU A 39 -4.48 15.07 -5.14
N ILE A 40 -4.55 14.73 -6.43
CA ILE A 40 -4.35 15.70 -7.51
C ILE A 40 -5.42 16.79 -7.47
N SER A 41 -6.70 16.41 -7.33
CA SER A 41 -7.82 17.37 -7.29
C SER A 41 -7.69 18.33 -6.11
N GLU A 42 -7.22 17.84 -4.96
CA GLU A 42 -6.95 18.69 -3.79
C GLU A 42 -5.80 19.65 -4.07
N PHE A 43 -4.71 19.15 -4.67
CA PHE A 43 -3.53 19.93 -4.99
C PHE A 43 -3.79 21.05 -6.01
N ILE A 44 -4.59 20.77 -7.04
CA ILE A 44 -4.85 21.73 -8.14
C ILE A 44 -6.04 22.66 -7.88
N ARG A 45 -6.73 22.54 -6.74
CA ARG A 45 -8.00 23.26 -6.43
C ARG A 45 -7.90 24.78 -6.61
N ASP A 46 -6.76 25.34 -6.25
CA ASP A 46 -6.47 26.77 -6.25
C ASP A 46 -5.43 27.20 -7.32
N LYS A 47 -5.15 26.30 -8.27
CA LYS A 47 -4.11 26.51 -9.28
C LYS A 47 -4.69 26.63 -10.69
N ASN A 48 -3.95 27.32 -11.56
CA ASN A 48 -4.23 27.33 -12.98
C ASN A 48 -3.87 25.95 -13.56
N ALA A 49 -4.85 25.07 -13.70
CA ALA A 49 -4.61 23.66 -14.02
C ALA A 49 -5.45 23.15 -15.18
N LEU A 50 -4.79 22.45 -16.10
CA LEU A 50 -5.41 21.62 -17.12
C LEU A 50 -5.38 20.18 -16.64
N PHE A 51 -6.57 19.58 -16.42
CA PHE A 51 -6.71 18.17 -16.07
C PHE A 51 -7.26 17.38 -17.25
N PHE A 52 -6.48 16.41 -17.73
CA PHE A 52 -6.85 15.50 -18.79
C PHE A 52 -6.82 14.06 -18.29
N LEU A 53 -7.94 13.37 -18.43
CA LEU A 53 -8.07 11.93 -18.17
C LEU A 53 -7.95 11.19 -19.50
N ALA A 54 -6.86 10.45 -19.69
CA ALA A 54 -6.68 9.59 -20.86
C ALA A 54 -7.60 8.35 -20.77
N SER A 55 -8.10 7.92 -21.90
CA SER A 55 -8.98 6.76 -22.03
C SER A 55 -8.32 5.62 -22.81
N GLU A 56 -8.88 4.42 -22.68
CA GLU A 56 -8.44 3.23 -23.44
C GLU A 56 -9.00 3.28 -24.89
N GLU A 57 -8.76 4.39 -25.55
CA GLU A 57 -9.18 4.69 -26.92
C GLU A 57 -7.95 4.84 -27.84
N SER A 58 -8.18 5.09 -29.13
CA SER A 58 -7.09 5.34 -30.08
C SER A 58 -6.31 6.61 -29.73
N GLU A 59 -5.06 6.69 -30.18
CA GLU A 59 -4.21 7.88 -30.03
C GLU A 59 -4.91 9.13 -30.57
N ALA A 60 -5.54 9.03 -31.76
CA ALA A 60 -6.23 10.15 -32.41
C ALA A 60 -7.40 10.67 -31.56
N GLN A 61 -8.17 9.79 -30.90
CA GLN A 61 -9.28 10.18 -30.03
C GLN A 61 -8.77 10.85 -28.75
N ASN A 62 -7.75 10.27 -28.09
CA ASN A 62 -7.12 10.89 -26.92
C ASN A 62 -6.53 12.26 -27.25
N ARG A 63 -5.85 12.39 -28.41
CA ARG A 63 -5.30 13.68 -28.87
C ARG A 63 -6.40 14.71 -29.14
N ALA A 64 -7.49 14.31 -29.79
CA ALA A 64 -8.63 15.20 -30.03
C ALA A 64 -9.27 15.67 -28.71
N ALA A 65 -9.48 14.75 -27.76
CA ALA A 65 -10.02 15.07 -26.43
C ALA A 65 -9.09 16.00 -25.64
N PHE A 66 -7.76 15.75 -25.68
CA PHE A 66 -6.78 16.64 -25.06
C PHE A 66 -6.75 18.02 -25.71
N LYS A 67 -6.87 18.11 -27.04
CA LYS A 67 -6.96 19.36 -27.77
C LYS A 67 -8.18 20.21 -27.31
N GLU A 68 -9.35 19.58 -27.15
CA GLU A 68 -10.54 20.28 -26.66
C GLU A 68 -10.32 20.83 -25.23
N LYS A 69 -9.74 20.04 -24.34
CA LYS A 69 -9.39 20.46 -22.98
C LYS A 69 -8.34 21.59 -22.97
N ALA A 70 -7.37 21.52 -23.85
CA ALA A 70 -6.36 22.55 -24.01
C ALA A 70 -6.98 23.86 -24.54
N ALA A 71 -7.87 23.78 -25.53
CA ALA A 71 -8.57 24.94 -26.08
C ALA A 71 -9.48 25.62 -25.05
N GLU A 72 -10.17 24.82 -24.21
CA GLU A 72 -10.95 25.32 -23.07
C GLU A 72 -10.05 26.03 -22.05
N PHE A 73 -8.89 25.42 -21.71
CA PHE A 73 -7.96 25.93 -20.70
C PHE A 73 -7.33 27.27 -21.08
N ILE A 74 -7.02 27.49 -22.36
CA ILE A 74 -6.42 28.76 -22.84
C ILE A 74 -7.44 29.70 -23.52
N ASP A 75 -8.75 29.38 -23.47
CA ASP A 75 -9.84 30.12 -24.12
C ASP A 75 -9.55 30.44 -25.59
N SER A 76 -9.20 29.41 -26.39
CA SER A 76 -8.80 29.57 -27.79
C SER A 76 -9.75 28.87 -28.76
N ASP A 77 -10.60 29.64 -29.42
CA ASP A 77 -11.43 29.13 -30.52
C ASP A 77 -10.60 28.72 -31.73
N LEU A 78 -9.43 29.32 -31.94
CA LEU A 78 -8.51 28.95 -32.97
C LEU A 78 -8.05 27.51 -32.80
N LEU A 79 -7.58 27.14 -31.57
CA LEU A 79 -7.14 25.78 -31.26
C LEU A 79 -8.33 24.80 -31.37
N ARG A 80 -9.52 25.20 -30.86
CA ARG A 80 -10.72 24.38 -30.91
C ARG A 80 -11.09 23.97 -32.32
N ASN A 81 -11.07 24.90 -33.28
CA ASN A 81 -11.50 24.69 -34.64
C ASN A 81 -10.39 24.17 -35.56
N ALA A 82 -9.14 24.16 -35.14
CA ALA A 82 -8.00 23.69 -35.95
C ALA A 82 -7.97 22.15 -36.07
N ASP A 83 -7.63 21.66 -37.26
CA ASP A 83 -7.29 20.25 -37.49
C ASP A 83 -5.85 19.99 -37.03
N VAL A 84 -5.66 19.65 -35.75
CA VAL A 84 -4.34 19.42 -35.16
C VAL A 84 -4.03 17.93 -35.11
N LYS A 85 -2.97 17.52 -35.83
CA LYS A 85 -2.53 16.12 -35.94
C LYS A 85 -1.30 15.77 -35.12
N SER A 86 -0.81 16.70 -34.29
CA SER A 86 0.40 16.52 -33.48
C SER A 86 0.19 17.04 -32.06
N TRP A 87 0.65 16.26 -31.12
CA TRP A 87 0.70 16.65 -29.69
C TRP A 87 1.57 17.89 -29.45
N ASP A 88 2.69 18.01 -30.17
CA ASP A 88 3.61 19.14 -30.06
C ASP A 88 2.90 20.48 -30.27
N VAL A 89 2.01 20.56 -31.29
CA VAL A 89 1.26 21.78 -31.58
C VAL A 89 0.35 22.15 -30.42
N ILE A 90 -0.31 21.18 -29.78
CA ILE A 90 -1.24 21.43 -28.67
C ILE A 90 -0.45 21.95 -27.46
N PHE A 91 0.63 21.26 -27.07
CA PHE A 91 1.47 21.69 -25.94
C PHE A 91 2.11 23.05 -26.19
N LYS A 92 2.55 23.31 -27.41
CA LYS A 92 3.08 24.63 -27.81
C LYS A 92 2.01 25.71 -27.66
N SER A 93 0.80 25.48 -28.15
CA SER A 93 -0.33 26.43 -28.00
C SER A 93 -0.65 26.74 -26.54
N ILE A 94 -0.59 25.72 -25.67
CA ILE A 94 -0.76 25.94 -24.22
C ILE A 94 0.33 26.86 -23.70
N MET A 95 1.60 26.63 -24.07
CA MET A 95 2.72 27.39 -23.52
C MET A 95 2.88 28.79 -24.13
N ASP A 96 2.42 29.02 -25.38
CA ASP A 96 2.42 30.33 -26.05
C ASP A 96 1.28 31.23 -25.51
N ALA A 97 0.27 30.67 -24.82
CA ALA A 97 -0.78 31.43 -24.19
C ALA A 97 -0.26 32.17 -22.94
N LYS A 98 -0.92 33.29 -22.60
CA LYS A 98 -0.59 34.03 -21.37
C LYS A 98 -1.15 33.31 -20.15
N HIS A 99 -0.31 33.08 -19.14
CA HIS A 99 -0.69 32.52 -17.87
C HIS A 99 -0.38 33.50 -16.74
N ASP A 100 -1.34 33.75 -15.84
CA ASP A 100 -1.14 34.63 -14.69
C ASP A 100 -0.33 33.96 -13.57
N SER A 101 -0.26 32.63 -13.58
CA SER A 101 0.52 31.81 -12.66
C SER A 101 1.09 30.61 -13.40
N LYS A 102 2.05 29.90 -12.77
CA LYS A 102 2.63 28.67 -13.33
C LYS A 102 1.53 27.65 -13.64
N PRO A 103 1.31 27.26 -14.90
CA PRO A 103 0.30 26.27 -15.24
C PRO A 103 0.68 24.88 -14.76
N VAL A 104 -0.34 24.12 -14.35
CA VAL A 104 -0.22 22.70 -14.00
C VAL A 104 -0.94 21.88 -15.05
N ILE A 105 -0.25 20.98 -15.74
CA ILE A 105 -0.82 20.06 -16.72
C ILE A 105 -0.84 18.66 -16.11
N VAL A 106 -2.02 18.10 -15.91
CA VAL A 106 -2.20 16.75 -15.39
C VAL A 106 -2.60 15.83 -16.51
N LEU A 107 -1.83 14.77 -16.74
CA LEU A 107 -2.16 13.66 -17.62
C LEU A 107 -2.50 12.45 -16.73
N ASP A 108 -3.77 12.29 -16.38
CA ASP A 108 -4.24 11.14 -15.56
C ASP A 108 -4.45 9.91 -16.46
N GLU A 109 -4.21 8.73 -15.92
CA GLU A 109 -4.17 7.43 -16.61
C GLU A 109 -3.22 7.43 -17.82
N PHE A 110 -2.05 8.08 -17.63
CA PHE A 110 -1.00 8.25 -18.66
C PHE A 110 -0.62 6.96 -19.39
N GLN A 111 -0.68 5.81 -18.71
CA GLN A 111 -0.35 4.52 -19.29
C GLN A 111 -1.24 4.16 -20.49
N TYR A 112 -2.45 4.69 -20.60
CA TYR A 112 -3.31 4.43 -21.76
C TYR A 112 -2.82 5.14 -23.03
N LEU A 113 -2.17 6.29 -22.89
CA LEU A 113 -1.54 6.95 -24.04
C LEU A 113 -0.41 6.09 -24.62
N GLY A 114 0.45 5.53 -23.76
CA GLY A 114 1.50 4.61 -24.21
C GLY A 114 0.98 3.22 -24.61
N LYS A 115 -0.21 2.81 -24.14
CA LYS A 115 -0.87 1.59 -24.61
C LYS A 115 -1.47 1.75 -26.01
N ALA A 116 -2.10 2.92 -26.26
CA ALA A 116 -2.70 3.25 -27.55
C ALA A 116 -1.64 3.51 -28.63
N GLU A 117 -0.53 4.17 -28.27
CA GLU A 117 0.61 4.46 -29.13
C GLU A 117 1.92 4.16 -28.38
N PRO A 118 2.58 3.03 -28.67
CA PRO A 118 3.83 2.65 -28.00
C PRO A 118 4.96 3.69 -28.15
N ALA A 119 4.92 4.55 -29.18
CA ALA A 119 5.85 5.64 -29.36
C ALA A 119 5.53 6.86 -28.49
N PHE A 120 4.37 6.91 -27.82
CA PHE A 120 3.95 8.10 -27.07
C PHE A 120 4.94 8.54 -25.98
N PRO A 121 5.58 7.66 -25.21
CA PRO A 121 6.62 8.08 -24.26
C PRO A 121 7.79 8.84 -24.95
N SER A 122 8.17 8.44 -26.18
CA SER A 122 9.19 9.16 -26.97
C SER A 122 8.68 10.49 -27.53
N ILE A 123 7.42 10.53 -27.96
CA ILE A 123 6.77 11.78 -28.39
C ILE A 123 6.73 12.76 -27.22
N PHE A 124 6.29 12.31 -26.05
CA PHE A 124 6.22 13.15 -24.85
C PHE A 124 7.63 13.57 -24.37
N GLN A 125 8.64 12.69 -24.49
CA GLN A 125 10.04 13.05 -24.23
C GLN A 125 10.47 14.25 -25.07
N ARG A 126 10.18 14.26 -26.39
CA ARG A 126 10.51 15.37 -27.28
C ARG A 126 9.78 16.65 -26.87
N ILE A 127 8.48 16.56 -26.60
CA ILE A 127 7.66 17.68 -26.10
C ILE A 127 8.27 18.25 -24.81
N TRP A 128 8.67 17.39 -23.88
CA TRP A 128 9.32 17.80 -22.64
C TRP A 128 10.63 18.56 -22.90
N GLU A 129 11.55 18.00 -23.66
CA GLU A 129 12.88 18.59 -23.89
C GLU A 129 12.83 19.87 -24.73
N GLU A 130 11.98 19.91 -25.76
CA GLU A 130 11.95 21.01 -26.73
C GLU A 130 11.04 22.17 -26.33
N ILE A 131 9.92 21.88 -25.65
CA ILE A 131 8.88 22.84 -25.32
C ILE A 131 8.79 23.10 -23.81
N LEU A 132 8.43 22.09 -23.01
CA LEU A 132 8.01 22.28 -21.64
C LEU A 132 9.17 22.59 -20.68
N LYS A 133 10.30 21.93 -20.83
CA LYS A 133 11.47 22.08 -19.94
C LYS A 133 12.04 23.51 -19.91
N LYS A 134 11.80 24.27 -20.97
CA LYS A 134 12.28 25.66 -21.13
C LYS A 134 11.33 26.68 -20.54
N GLN A 135 10.18 26.25 -20.05
CA GLN A 135 9.09 27.11 -19.59
C GLN A 135 8.89 26.97 -18.06
N SER A 136 8.11 27.89 -17.48
CA SER A 136 7.65 27.73 -16.11
C SER A 136 6.33 26.94 -16.10
N VAL A 137 6.40 25.61 -15.98
CA VAL A 137 5.26 24.71 -16.03
C VAL A 137 5.48 23.51 -15.12
N MET A 138 4.41 23.00 -14.51
CA MET A 138 4.43 21.73 -13.81
C MET A 138 3.60 20.71 -14.58
N VAL A 139 4.18 19.53 -14.85
CA VAL A 139 3.46 18.41 -15.46
C VAL A 139 3.40 17.26 -14.46
N ILE A 140 2.20 16.70 -14.28
CA ILE A 140 1.95 15.53 -13.45
C ILE A 140 1.51 14.39 -14.36
N LEU A 141 2.35 13.36 -14.51
CA LEU A 141 1.98 12.10 -15.14
C LEU A 141 1.43 11.17 -14.08
N CYS A 142 0.13 10.92 -14.12
CA CYS A 142 -0.53 10.05 -13.15
C CYS A 142 -1.00 8.75 -13.79
N GLY A 143 -0.92 7.64 -13.03
CA GLY A 143 -1.42 6.36 -13.52
C GLY A 143 -1.68 5.32 -12.44
N SER A 144 -2.60 4.41 -12.77
CA SER A 144 -3.07 3.38 -11.85
C SER A 144 -2.46 2.00 -12.10
N LEU A 145 -1.90 1.74 -13.27
CA LEU A 145 -1.24 0.48 -13.62
C LEU A 145 0.25 0.58 -13.33
N ILE A 146 0.67 0.06 -12.16
CA ILE A 146 2.02 0.22 -11.62
C ILE A 146 3.08 -0.26 -12.62
N SER A 147 2.94 -1.48 -13.14
CA SER A 147 3.90 -2.07 -14.07
C SER A 147 4.06 -1.25 -15.35
N MET A 148 2.95 -0.72 -15.88
CA MET A 148 2.99 0.11 -17.10
C MET A 148 3.59 1.49 -16.80
N MET A 149 3.22 2.14 -15.71
CA MET A 149 3.79 3.43 -15.32
C MET A 149 5.31 3.32 -15.11
N GLU A 150 5.76 2.28 -14.40
CA GLU A 150 7.19 2.03 -14.22
C GLU A 150 7.91 1.79 -15.56
N SER A 151 7.36 0.97 -16.44
CA SER A 151 7.97 0.70 -17.74
C SER A 151 8.00 1.91 -18.67
N GLN A 152 6.95 2.73 -18.67
CA GLN A 152 6.81 3.89 -19.56
C GLN A 152 7.55 5.14 -19.06
N THR A 153 7.76 5.28 -17.73
CA THR A 153 8.27 6.54 -17.15
C THR A 153 9.54 6.38 -16.33
N LEU A 154 9.72 5.26 -15.63
CA LEU A 154 10.75 5.09 -14.60
C LEU A 154 11.86 4.12 -14.97
N ALA A 155 11.58 3.09 -15.76
CA ALA A 155 12.55 2.07 -16.14
C ALA A 155 13.71 2.66 -16.95
N TYR A 156 14.91 2.11 -16.79
CA TYR A 156 16.11 2.56 -17.50
C TYR A 156 15.95 2.64 -19.03
N GLY A 157 15.17 1.72 -19.60
CA GLY A 157 14.86 1.72 -21.05
C GLY A 157 13.75 2.68 -21.47
N SER A 158 13.11 3.39 -20.53
CA SER A 158 12.06 4.36 -20.88
C SER A 158 12.66 5.63 -21.47
N PRO A 159 12.06 6.20 -22.52
CA PRO A 159 12.43 7.54 -23.02
C PRO A 159 12.35 8.62 -21.93
N LEU A 160 11.50 8.47 -20.92
CA LEU A 160 11.32 9.44 -19.84
C LEU A 160 12.28 9.21 -18.64
N TYR A 161 13.11 8.16 -18.68
CA TYR A 161 14.07 7.88 -17.63
C TYR A 161 14.97 9.10 -17.33
N GLY A 162 15.10 9.45 -16.04
CA GLY A 162 15.95 10.56 -15.59
C GLY A 162 15.40 11.96 -15.85
N ARG A 163 14.18 12.12 -16.42
CA ARG A 163 13.58 13.42 -16.73
C ARG A 163 12.65 13.94 -15.65
N ARG A 164 12.12 13.04 -14.82
CA ARG A 164 11.29 13.44 -13.68
C ARG A 164 12.06 14.27 -12.66
N THR A 165 11.42 15.26 -12.10
CA THR A 165 11.94 16.06 -10.98
C THR A 165 11.54 15.45 -9.64
N ALA A 166 10.35 14.84 -9.56
CA ALA A 166 9.90 14.08 -8.40
C ALA A 166 9.13 12.81 -8.81
N GLN A 167 9.05 11.87 -7.87
CA GLN A 167 8.30 10.63 -8.02
C GLN A 167 7.53 10.34 -6.75
N ILE A 168 6.23 10.11 -6.87
CA ILE A 168 5.33 9.78 -5.77
C ILE A 168 4.69 8.42 -6.05
N ARG A 169 5.02 7.42 -5.25
CA ARG A 169 4.30 6.14 -5.24
C ARG A 169 3.26 6.17 -4.13
N LEU A 170 2.00 6.43 -4.49
CA LEU A 170 0.92 6.54 -3.53
C LEU A 170 0.52 5.16 -3.01
N LYS A 171 0.62 4.97 -1.70
CA LYS A 171 0.27 3.75 -0.99
C LYS A 171 -1.10 3.87 -0.32
N GLN A 172 -1.55 2.78 0.29
CA GLN A 172 -2.72 2.75 1.17
C GLN A 172 -2.52 3.67 2.37
N ILE A 173 -3.60 4.16 2.96
CA ILE A 173 -3.57 4.97 4.18
C ILE A 173 -3.07 4.11 5.36
N PRO A 174 -2.03 4.54 6.10
CA PRO A 174 -1.56 3.84 7.29
C PRO A 174 -2.61 3.78 8.39
N PHE A 175 -2.52 2.78 9.27
CA PHE A 175 -3.46 2.65 10.39
C PHE A 175 -3.45 3.87 11.33
N ALA A 176 -2.33 4.55 11.47
CA ALA A 176 -2.20 5.75 12.31
C ALA A 176 -3.26 6.83 12.00
N TYR A 177 -3.63 7.01 10.72
CA TYR A 177 -4.62 8.00 10.27
C TYR A 177 -6.04 7.43 10.14
N TYR A 178 -6.23 6.14 10.36
CA TYR A 178 -7.50 5.46 10.08
C TYR A 178 -8.65 5.95 10.97
N HIS A 179 -8.36 6.41 12.18
CA HIS A 179 -9.32 6.99 13.13
C HIS A 179 -10.03 8.24 12.58
N GLU A 180 -9.40 8.97 11.66
CA GLU A 180 -9.98 10.16 11.06
C GLU A 180 -11.19 9.84 10.17
N PHE A 181 -11.23 8.65 9.57
CA PHE A 181 -12.38 8.20 8.77
C PHE A 181 -13.58 7.75 9.63
N PHE A 182 -13.34 7.39 10.87
CA PHE A 182 -14.35 6.81 11.77
C PHE A 182 -14.32 7.47 13.15
N PRO A 183 -14.67 8.76 13.24
CA PRO A 183 -14.67 9.47 14.52
C PRO A 183 -15.63 8.79 15.51
N GLY A 184 -15.15 8.55 16.71
CA GLY A 184 -15.92 7.94 17.80
C GLY A 184 -15.88 6.41 17.88
N LYS A 185 -15.25 5.72 16.92
CA LYS A 185 -15.02 4.28 17.05
C LYS A 185 -13.84 3.98 18.00
N THR A 186 -13.97 2.88 18.74
CA THR A 186 -12.90 2.38 19.59
C THR A 186 -11.73 1.86 18.76
N ARG A 187 -10.54 1.83 19.36
CA ARG A 187 -9.34 1.28 18.68
C ARG A 187 -9.55 -0.16 18.21
N ARG A 188 -10.26 -0.98 18.98
CA ARG A 188 -10.63 -2.35 18.59
C ARG A 188 -11.47 -2.37 17.31
N GLU A 189 -12.52 -1.55 17.22
CA GLU A 189 -13.36 -1.46 16.02
C GLU A 189 -12.57 -0.94 14.81
N LEU A 190 -11.67 0.01 15.04
CA LEU A 190 -10.78 0.52 13.97
C LEU A 190 -9.86 -0.57 13.43
N ILE A 191 -9.25 -1.39 14.28
CA ILE A 191 -8.41 -2.52 13.87
C ILE A 191 -9.22 -3.57 13.11
N GLU A 192 -10.43 -3.88 13.58
CA GLU A 192 -11.34 -4.81 12.89
C GLU A 192 -11.69 -4.31 11.47
N LEU A 193 -12.07 -3.04 11.33
CA LEU A 193 -12.36 -2.44 10.02
C LEU A 193 -11.12 -2.40 9.12
N TYR A 194 -9.98 -1.96 9.65
CA TYR A 194 -8.72 -1.90 8.93
C TYR A 194 -8.26 -3.28 8.46
N SER A 195 -8.52 -4.31 9.24
CA SER A 195 -8.15 -5.68 8.87
C SER A 195 -8.81 -6.14 7.57
N VAL A 196 -9.98 -5.60 7.23
CA VAL A 196 -10.67 -5.92 5.97
C VAL A 196 -10.41 -4.87 4.89
N THR A 197 -10.44 -3.58 5.22
CA THR A 197 -10.31 -2.51 4.22
C THR A 197 -8.86 -2.18 3.84
N GLY A 198 -7.90 -2.49 4.69
CA GLY A 198 -6.47 -2.33 4.45
C GLY A 198 -6.01 -0.90 4.13
N GLY A 199 -6.73 0.12 4.60
CA GLY A 199 -6.37 1.51 4.33
C GLY A 199 -6.64 1.96 2.87
N VAL A 200 -7.42 1.21 2.09
CA VAL A 200 -7.83 1.59 0.74
C VAL A 200 -9.02 2.55 0.82
N PRO A 201 -8.89 3.84 0.43
CA PRO A 201 -9.94 4.84 0.63
C PRO A 201 -11.32 4.43 0.09
N LYS A 202 -11.37 3.78 -1.06
CA LYS A 202 -12.66 3.31 -1.62
C LYS A 202 -13.30 2.20 -0.79
N TYR A 203 -12.51 1.33 -0.17
CA TYR A 203 -13.06 0.27 0.70
C TYR A 203 -13.52 0.88 2.03
N ILE A 204 -12.78 1.86 2.54
CA ILE A 204 -13.15 2.63 3.74
C ILE A 204 -14.50 3.32 3.52
N GLU A 205 -14.67 4.03 2.39
CA GLU A 205 -15.93 4.68 1.99
C GLU A 205 -17.10 3.69 2.00
N LEU A 206 -16.94 2.51 1.38
CA LEU A 206 -17.99 1.48 1.33
C LEU A 206 -18.34 0.92 2.72
N PHE A 207 -17.35 0.77 3.59
CA PHE A 207 -17.57 0.26 4.94
C PHE A 207 -18.12 1.31 5.89
N SER A 208 -17.85 2.59 5.67
CA SER A 208 -18.37 3.69 6.49
C SER A 208 -19.89 3.88 6.37
N GLU A 209 -20.49 3.36 5.30
CA GLU A 209 -21.96 3.38 5.11
C GLU A 209 -22.72 2.39 6.02
N SER A 210 -22.00 1.53 6.74
CA SER A 210 -22.60 0.47 7.57
C SER A 210 -22.36 0.71 9.06
N SER A 211 -23.29 0.25 9.89
CA SER A 211 -23.21 0.43 11.35
C SER A 211 -22.09 -0.39 11.99
N ASP A 212 -21.78 -1.54 11.42
CA ASP A 212 -20.76 -2.46 11.91
C ASP A 212 -20.08 -3.23 10.76
N ILE A 213 -18.93 -3.83 11.07
CA ILE A 213 -18.09 -4.56 10.10
C ILE A 213 -18.84 -5.73 9.44
N TYR A 214 -19.67 -6.46 10.16
CA TYR A 214 -20.33 -7.67 9.61
C TYR A 214 -21.42 -7.30 8.62
N ARG A 215 -22.15 -6.19 8.87
CA ARG A 215 -23.10 -5.63 7.90
C ARG A 215 -22.39 -5.12 6.65
N ALA A 216 -21.23 -4.47 6.81
CA ALA A 216 -20.42 -4.03 5.68
C ALA A 216 -19.93 -5.24 4.86
N ILE A 217 -19.41 -6.28 5.49
CA ILE A 217 -19.00 -7.53 4.84
C ILE A 217 -20.18 -8.17 4.11
N GLN A 218 -21.35 -8.26 4.75
CA GLN A 218 -22.55 -8.83 4.11
C GLN A 218 -22.95 -8.06 2.85
N LYS A 219 -22.98 -6.72 2.94
CA LYS A 219 -23.39 -5.84 1.83
C LYS A 219 -22.38 -5.82 0.69
N CYS A 220 -21.10 -5.63 1.02
CA CYS A 220 -20.09 -5.31 0.04
C CYS A 220 -19.34 -6.54 -0.50
N VAL A 221 -19.22 -7.61 0.31
CA VAL A 221 -18.35 -8.76 0.00
C VAL A 221 -19.12 -10.05 -0.21
N LEU A 222 -20.11 -10.39 0.65
CA LEU A 222 -20.88 -11.62 0.54
C LEU A 222 -22.11 -11.52 -0.38
N ASN A 223 -22.44 -10.33 -0.83
CA ASN A 223 -23.45 -10.13 -1.87
C ASN A 223 -22.77 -10.23 -3.25
N ARG A 224 -23.30 -11.08 -4.12
CA ARG A 224 -22.78 -11.25 -5.51
C ARG A 224 -22.79 -9.95 -6.33
N SER A 225 -23.71 -9.03 -6.04
CA SER A 225 -23.74 -7.68 -6.62
C SER A 225 -22.94 -6.68 -5.80
N GLY A 226 -22.28 -7.10 -4.73
CA GLY A 226 -21.45 -6.25 -3.88
C GLY A 226 -20.16 -5.83 -4.58
N TYR A 227 -19.79 -4.58 -4.38
CA TYR A 227 -18.66 -3.96 -5.06
C TYR A 227 -17.33 -4.72 -4.88
N LEU A 228 -17.13 -5.37 -3.75
CA LEU A 228 -15.90 -6.07 -3.39
C LEU A 228 -15.96 -7.58 -3.61
N TYR A 229 -17.10 -8.11 -4.07
CA TYR A 229 -17.29 -9.57 -4.24
C TYR A 229 -16.19 -10.20 -5.11
N ASP A 230 -15.92 -9.63 -6.27
CA ASP A 230 -14.93 -10.15 -7.25
C ASP A 230 -13.71 -9.22 -7.43
N GLU A 231 -13.48 -8.36 -6.46
CA GLU A 231 -12.41 -7.37 -6.49
C GLU A 231 -11.01 -7.92 -6.76
N PRO A 232 -10.60 -9.10 -6.20
CA PRO A 232 -9.28 -9.66 -6.47
C PRO A 232 -9.05 -10.01 -7.94
N HIS A 233 -10.08 -10.51 -8.63
CA HIS A 233 -10.01 -10.77 -10.06
C HIS A 233 -9.85 -9.48 -10.87
N PHE A 234 -10.70 -8.49 -10.60
CA PHE A 234 -10.61 -7.19 -11.30
C PHE A 234 -9.26 -6.51 -11.08
N LEU A 235 -8.71 -6.61 -9.87
CA LEU A 235 -7.42 -6.02 -9.56
C LEU A 235 -6.29 -6.68 -10.36
N LEU A 236 -6.28 -8.01 -10.45
CA LEU A 236 -5.24 -8.73 -11.17
C LEU A 236 -5.37 -8.60 -12.68
N GLN A 237 -6.60 -8.69 -13.25
CA GLN A 237 -6.84 -8.62 -14.69
C GLN A 237 -6.26 -7.38 -15.35
N GLN A 238 -6.13 -6.30 -14.62
CA GLN A 238 -5.63 -5.04 -15.15
C GLN A 238 -4.11 -4.92 -15.12
N GLU A 239 -3.47 -5.60 -14.18
CA GLU A 239 -2.02 -5.51 -13.97
C GLU A 239 -1.25 -6.63 -14.66
N VAL A 240 -1.88 -7.78 -14.91
CA VAL A 240 -1.21 -8.97 -15.42
C VAL A 240 -2.01 -9.69 -16.51
N SER A 241 -1.29 -10.29 -17.47
CA SER A 241 -1.91 -11.03 -18.58
C SER A 241 -2.34 -12.45 -18.18
N GLU A 242 -1.60 -13.10 -17.28
CA GLU A 242 -1.82 -14.50 -16.90
C GLU A 242 -2.50 -14.61 -15.52
N VAL A 243 -3.71 -14.05 -15.39
CA VAL A 243 -4.43 -13.93 -14.10
C VAL A 243 -4.49 -15.23 -13.33
N GLY A 244 -4.76 -16.35 -14.00
CA GLY A 244 -4.88 -17.68 -13.37
C GLY A 244 -3.61 -18.14 -12.66
N SER A 245 -2.43 -17.87 -13.23
CA SER A 245 -1.14 -18.21 -12.63
C SER A 245 -0.89 -17.40 -11.35
N TYR A 246 -1.12 -16.09 -11.40
CA TYR A 246 -0.98 -15.21 -10.23
C TYR A 246 -1.98 -15.56 -9.12
N PHE A 247 -3.23 -15.82 -9.50
CA PHE A 247 -4.28 -16.22 -8.57
C PHE A 247 -3.95 -17.53 -7.85
N SER A 248 -3.42 -18.54 -8.58
CA SER A 248 -3.00 -19.82 -8.01
C SER A 248 -1.88 -19.66 -6.98
N ILE A 249 -0.92 -18.76 -7.23
CA ILE A 249 0.17 -18.46 -6.29
C ILE A 249 -0.39 -17.82 -5.00
N ILE A 250 -1.27 -16.83 -5.12
CA ILE A 250 -1.88 -16.18 -3.95
C ILE A 250 -2.70 -17.19 -3.15
N LYS A 251 -3.48 -18.05 -3.83
CA LYS A 251 -4.23 -19.15 -3.23
C LYS A 251 -3.33 -20.11 -2.44
N ALA A 252 -2.21 -20.53 -3.02
CA ALA A 252 -1.27 -21.42 -2.35
C ALA A 252 -0.69 -20.78 -1.07
N ILE A 253 -0.35 -19.48 -1.12
CA ILE A 253 0.14 -18.72 0.03
C ILE A 253 -0.96 -18.58 1.10
N ALA A 254 -2.18 -18.24 0.71
CA ALA A 254 -3.32 -18.14 1.62
C ALA A 254 -3.66 -19.47 2.31
N ALA A 255 -3.34 -20.59 1.67
CA ALA A 255 -3.49 -21.94 2.24
C ALA A 255 -2.32 -22.35 3.18
N GLY A 256 -1.39 -21.41 3.52
CA GLY A 256 -0.31 -21.64 4.47
C GLY A 256 1.02 -22.06 3.84
N ASN A 257 1.14 -22.08 2.51
CA ASN A 257 2.39 -22.42 1.84
C ASN A 257 3.25 -21.15 1.67
N HIS A 258 4.04 -20.81 2.68
CA HIS A 258 4.80 -19.56 2.71
C HIS A 258 6.22 -19.67 2.14
N LYS A 259 6.81 -20.87 2.06
CA LYS A 259 8.15 -21.07 1.49
C LYS A 259 8.09 -21.25 -0.01
N LEU A 260 9.07 -20.70 -0.75
CA LEU A 260 9.14 -20.85 -2.20
C LEU A 260 9.02 -22.30 -2.66
N SER A 261 9.71 -23.22 -1.96
CA SER A 261 9.66 -24.66 -2.26
C SER A 261 8.27 -25.28 -2.02
N ALA A 262 7.55 -24.83 -0.98
CA ALA A 262 6.20 -25.30 -0.69
C ALA A 262 5.18 -24.81 -1.74
N ILE A 263 5.28 -23.53 -2.13
CA ILE A 263 4.45 -22.97 -3.21
C ILE A 263 4.69 -23.73 -4.52
N ALA A 264 5.96 -23.96 -4.86
CA ALA A 264 6.35 -24.70 -6.06
C ALA A 264 5.83 -26.14 -6.07
N ALA A 265 5.90 -26.82 -4.92
CA ALA A 265 5.40 -28.19 -4.77
C ALA A 265 3.87 -28.28 -4.95
N VAL A 266 3.10 -27.37 -4.34
CA VAL A 266 1.63 -27.31 -4.45
C VAL A 266 1.19 -27.01 -5.88
N LEU A 267 1.94 -26.18 -6.61
CA LEU A 267 1.62 -25.80 -7.99
C LEU A 267 2.24 -26.74 -9.03
N GLU A 268 3.00 -27.75 -8.61
CA GLU A 268 3.69 -28.71 -9.47
C GLU A 268 4.60 -28.05 -10.52
N VAL A 269 5.29 -26.95 -10.12
CA VAL A 269 6.19 -26.19 -11.00
C VAL A 269 7.58 -26.06 -10.40
N LYS A 270 8.58 -25.75 -11.24
CA LYS A 270 9.92 -25.44 -10.75
C LYS A 270 9.93 -24.09 -10.01
N SER A 271 10.63 -24.00 -8.88
CA SER A 271 10.75 -22.77 -8.09
C SER A 271 11.26 -21.58 -8.92
N THR A 272 12.13 -21.83 -9.90
CA THR A 272 12.66 -20.80 -10.82
C THR A 272 11.55 -20.11 -11.63
N ASN A 273 10.49 -20.84 -11.99
CA ASN A 273 9.39 -20.29 -12.77
C ASN A 273 8.52 -19.33 -11.95
N LEU A 274 8.50 -19.48 -10.62
CA LEU A 274 7.70 -18.64 -9.73
C LEU A 274 8.32 -17.27 -9.46
N THR A 275 9.65 -17.13 -9.61
CA THR A 275 10.38 -15.93 -9.20
C THR A 275 9.84 -14.66 -9.86
N LYS A 276 9.53 -14.73 -11.17
CA LYS A 276 8.95 -13.59 -11.92
C LYS A 276 7.59 -13.20 -11.37
N TYR A 277 6.70 -14.18 -11.16
CA TYR A 277 5.34 -13.94 -10.66
C TYR A 277 5.35 -13.37 -9.23
N LEU A 278 6.18 -13.95 -8.35
CA LEU A 278 6.33 -13.45 -6.97
C LEU A 278 6.87 -12.02 -6.94
N LYS A 279 7.86 -11.71 -7.79
CA LYS A 279 8.38 -10.36 -7.92
C LYS A 279 7.27 -9.38 -8.35
N THR A 280 6.54 -9.70 -9.41
CA THR A 280 5.41 -8.87 -9.86
C THR A 280 4.38 -8.65 -8.76
N LEU A 281 4.00 -9.69 -8.01
CA LEU A 281 3.04 -9.55 -6.90
C LEU A 281 3.58 -8.68 -5.75
N MET A 282 4.90 -8.70 -5.52
CA MET A 282 5.54 -7.79 -4.55
C MET A 282 5.60 -6.35 -5.08
N ASP A 283 5.91 -6.15 -6.35
CA ASP A 283 5.92 -4.84 -6.99
C ASP A 283 4.52 -4.20 -6.97
N LEU A 284 3.46 -5.03 -7.05
CA LEU A 284 2.05 -4.61 -6.93
C LEU A 284 1.57 -4.42 -5.49
N ASP A 285 2.42 -4.54 -4.48
CA ASP A 285 2.06 -4.48 -3.05
C ASP A 285 0.98 -5.52 -2.64
N ILE A 286 0.88 -6.64 -3.36
CA ILE A 286 -0.03 -7.76 -3.05
C ILE A 286 0.63 -8.74 -2.10
N LEU A 287 1.90 -9.08 -2.36
CA LEU A 287 2.72 -9.94 -1.51
C LEU A 287 3.86 -9.16 -0.88
N GLU A 288 4.39 -9.71 0.18
CA GLU A 288 5.68 -9.34 0.75
C GLU A 288 6.50 -10.59 1.01
N ARG A 289 7.82 -10.44 1.02
CA ARG A 289 8.74 -11.49 1.44
C ARG A 289 9.36 -11.07 2.77
N LYS A 290 8.92 -11.69 3.87
CA LYS A 290 9.47 -11.49 5.21
C LYS A 290 10.66 -12.44 5.41
N VAL A 291 11.70 -11.96 6.09
CA VAL A 291 12.85 -12.75 6.55
C VAL A 291 13.09 -12.41 8.02
N PRO A 292 13.68 -13.31 8.82
CA PRO A 292 14.04 -12.95 10.20
C PRO A 292 14.88 -11.67 10.19
N VAL A 293 14.58 -10.73 11.08
CA VAL A 293 15.27 -9.42 11.10
C VAL A 293 16.78 -9.53 11.33
N THR A 294 17.22 -10.63 11.93
CA THR A 294 18.62 -10.94 12.19
C THR A 294 19.41 -11.44 10.98
N GLU A 295 18.76 -11.59 9.80
CA GLU A 295 19.44 -11.97 8.58
C GLU A 295 20.36 -10.84 8.09
N GLU A 296 21.65 -11.14 7.91
CA GLU A 296 22.60 -10.18 7.36
C GLU A 296 22.31 -9.88 5.88
N ASN A 297 21.93 -10.90 5.13
CA ASN A 297 21.67 -10.84 3.69
C ASN A 297 20.23 -11.27 3.37
N PRO A 298 19.23 -10.37 3.57
CA PRO A 298 17.80 -10.70 3.40
C PRO A 298 17.47 -11.27 2.02
N GLU A 299 18.09 -10.76 0.96
CA GLU A 299 17.81 -11.19 -0.43
C GLU A 299 18.21 -12.65 -0.68
N LYS A 300 19.31 -13.11 -0.07
CA LYS A 300 19.86 -14.46 -0.23
C LYS A 300 19.37 -15.45 0.82
N SER A 301 18.59 -14.99 1.81
CA SER A 301 18.12 -15.85 2.89
C SER A 301 17.23 -16.97 2.38
N LYS A 302 17.48 -18.20 2.84
CA LYS A 302 16.65 -19.39 2.59
C LYS A 302 15.45 -19.46 3.57
N ARG A 303 15.40 -18.57 4.58
CA ARG A 303 14.33 -18.50 5.59
C ARG A 303 13.20 -17.55 5.19
N GLY A 304 13.23 -17.02 3.96
CA GLY A 304 12.20 -16.11 3.47
C GLY A 304 10.81 -16.76 3.37
N LEU A 305 9.81 -16.05 3.85
CA LEU A 305 8.41 -16.42 3.81
C LEU A 305 7.64 -15.42 2.97
N TYR A 306 6.85 -15.90 2.00
CA TYR A 306 5.94 -15.06 1.23
C TYR A 306 4.60 -14.97 1.96
N LYS A 307 4.15 -13.75 2.25
CA LYS A 307 2.88 -13.47 2.92
C LYS A 307 2.04 -12.53 2.05
N ILE A 308 0.72 -12.63 2.15
CA ILE A 308 -0.19 -11.66 1.51
C ILE A 308 -0.12 -10.38 2.34
N LYS A 309 0.35 -9.29 1.72
CA LYS A 309 0.50 -7.97 2.34
C LYS A 309 -0.83 -7.22 2.40
N ASP A 310 -1.63 -7.32 1.34
CA ASP A 310 -2.91 -6.65 1.25
C ASP A 310 -3.95 -7.29 2.18
N ASN A 311 -4.49 -6.52 3.12
CA ASN A 311 -5.43 -7.04 4.12
C ASN A 311 -6.73 -7.54 3.50
N TYR A 312 -7.26 -6.83 2.48
CA TYR A 312 -8.49 -7.27 1.82
C TYR A 312 -8.28 -8.59 1.07
N LEU A 313 -7.19 -8.72 0.33
CA LEU A 313 -6.86 -9.98 -0.37
C LEU A 313 -6.63 -11.12 0.63
N ARG A 314 -5.91 -10.87 1.74
CA ARG A 314 -5.73 -11.85 2.82
C ARG A 314 -7.08 -12.33 3.36
N PHE A 315 -8.00 -11.40 3.68
CA PHE A 315 -9.35 -11.68 4.12
C PHE A 315 -10.14 -12.48 3.07
N TRP A 316 -10.13 -12.02 1.82
CA TRP A 316 -10.90 -12.63 0.74
C TRP A 316 -10.47 -14.07 0.43
N PHE A 317 -9.16 -14.32 0.35
CA PHE A 317 -8.63 -15.66 0.12
C PHE A 317 -8.80 -16.60 1.33
N ALA A 318 -8.86 -16.08 2.54
CA ALA A 318 -9.08 -16.87 3.74
C ALA A 318 -10.56 -17.26 3.93
N PHE A 319 -11.50 -16.36 3.65
CA PHE A 319 -12.91 -16.54 4.00
C PHE A 319 -13.85 -16.64 2.80
N ILE A 320 -13.60 -15.90 1.73
CA ILE A 320 -14.53 -15.80 0.61
C ILE A 320 -14.22 -16.88 -0.42
N TYR A 321 -13.00 -16.91 -0.94
CA TYR A 321 -12.62 -17.84 -1.99
C TYR A 321 -12.90 -19.32 -1.67
N PRO A 322 -12.56 -19.86 -0.48
CA PRO A 322 -12.83 -21.26 -0.15
C PRO A 322 -14.31 -21.59 0.00
N ASN A 323 -15.16 -20.57 0.10
CA ASN A 323 -16.60 -20.71 0.36
C ASN A 323 -17.47 -20.11 -0.76
N MET A 324 -16.89 -19.86 -1.95
CA MET A 324 -17.61 -19.27 -3.09
C MET A 324 -18.89 -20.03 -3.44
N SER A 325 -18.86 -21.36 -3.44
CA SER A 325 -20.04 -22.21 -3.74
C SER A 325 -21.22 -21.94 -2.81
N PHE A 326 -20.98 -21.67 -1.53
CA PHE A 326 -22.05 -21.29 -0.59
C PHE A 326 -22.62 -19.91 -0.91
N ILE A 327 -21.77 -18.95 -1.29
CA ILE A 327 -22.22 -17.60 -1.64
C ILE A 327 -23.02 -17.62 -2.94
N GLU A 328 -22.54 -18.34 -3.94
CA GLU A 328 -23.19 -18.48 -5.25
C GLU A 328 -24.53 -19.22 -5.17
N SER A 329 -24.66 -20.19 -4.27
CA SER A 329 -25.92 -20.90 -4.01
C SER A 329 -26.89 -20.14 -3.09
N GLY A 330 -26.55 -18.90 -2.66
CA GLY A 330 -27.41 -18.06 -1.81
C GLY A 330 -27.32 -18.35 -0.31
N HIS A 331 -26.35 -19.17 0.12
CA HIS A 331 -26.14 -19.56 1.52
C HIS A 331 -25.01 -18.74 2.20
N SER A 332 -24.91 -17.44 1.90
CA SER A 332 -23.88 -16.55 2.45
C SER A 332 -23.90 -16.45 3.98
N GLY A 333 -25.00 -16.78 4.64
CA GLY A 333 -25.11 -16.87 6.11
C GLY A 333 -24.12 -17.85 6.73
N ILE A 334 -23.88 -19.01 6.08
CA ILE A 334 -22.90 -20.02 6.54
C ILE A 334 -21.48 -19.40 6.56
N VAL A 335 -21.16 -18.63 5.52
CA VAL A 335 -19.86 -17.95 5.41
C VAL A 335 -19.73 -16.85 6.45
N MET A 336 -20.79 -16.08 6.69
CA MET A 336 -20.81 -15.07 7.73
C MET A 336 -20.59 -15.67 9.11
N ASP A 337 -21.21 -16.79 9.44
CA ASP A 337 -21.02 -17.48 10.72
C ASP A 337 -19.57 -17.96 10.90
N LYS A 338 -18.94 -18.43 9.82
CA LYS A 338 -17.52 -18.79 9.80
C LYS A 338 -16.64 -17.56 10.06
N ILE A 339 -16.93 -16.43 9.39
CA ILE A 339 -16.22 -15.17 9.58
C ILE A 339 -16.33 -14.74 11.05
N ARG A 340 -17.53 -14.71 11.62
CA ARG A 340 -17.74 -14.32 13.04
C ARG A 340 -16.92 -15.16 14.02
N ARG A 341 -16.78 -16.47 13.77
CA ARG A 341 -16.03 -17.36 14.65
C ARG A 341 -14.53 -17.26 14.51
N CYS A 342 -14.03 -17.06 13.27
CA CYS A 342 -12.61 -17.24 12.99
C CYS A 342 -11.87 -15.92 12.64
N LEU A 343 -12.57 -14.81 12.39
CA LEU A 343 -11.97 -13.55 11.92
C LEU A 343 -10.84 -13.08 12.85
N THR A 344 -11.07 -13.12 14.17
CA THR A 344 -10.09 -12.68 15.16
C THR A 344 -8.82 -13.54 15.12
N THR A 345 -8.96 -14.84 15.17
CA THR A 345 -7.82 -15.78 15.32
C THR A 345 -7.08 -16.03 14.01
N SER A 346 -7.79 -16.00 12.88
CA SER A 346 -7.21 -16.38 11.58
C SER A 346 -6.83 -15.18 10.72
N HIS A 347 -7.14 -13.95 11.15
CA HIS A 347 -6.91 -12.77 10.32
C HIS A 347 -6.49 -11.52 11.12
N ILE A 348 -7.32 -11.05 12.08
CA ILE A 348 -7.06 -9.79 12.78
C ILE A 348 -5.75 -9.84 13.57
N GLY A 349 -5.40 -10.97 14.18
CA GLY A 349 -4.15 -11.12 14.91
C GLY A 349 -2.93 -10.74 14.09
N PHE A 350 -2.84 -11.22 12.85
CA PHE A 350 -1.74 -10.90 11.94
C PHE A 350 -1.71 -9.42 11.50
N VAL A 351 -2.90 -8.82 11.32
CA VAL A 351 -2.98 -7.38 11.00
C VAL A 351 -2.57 -6.55 12.21
N TYR A 352 -2.89 -7.00 13.41
CA TYR A 352 -2.47 -6.34 14.65
C TYR A 352 -0.95 -6.38 14.85
N GLU A 353 -0.29 -7.49 14.49
CA GLU A 353 1.18 -7.56 14.46
C GLU A 353 1.78 -6.49 13.55
N ASP A 354 1.24 -6.33 12.32
CA ASP A 354 1.69 -5.33 11.36
C ASP A 354 1.47 -3.90 11.92
N ILE A 355 0.33 -3.62 12.56
CA ILE A 355 0.04 -2.34 13.24
C ILE A 355 1.01 -2.08 14.40
N CYS A 356 1.32 -3.09 15.21
CA CYS A 356 2.28 -2.97 16.30
C CYS A 356 3.69 -2.67 15.77
N GLN A 357 4.09 -3.26 14.64
CA GLN A 357 5.38 -2.95 14.00
C GLN A 357 5.42 -1.50 13.47
N GLU A 358 4.33 -0.97 12.90
CA GLU A 358 4.24 0.46 12.56
C GLU A 358 4.42 1.34 13.81
N ARG A 359 3.74 0.98 14.90
CA ARG A 359 3.84 1.68 16.19
C ARG A 359 5.25 1.67 16.78
N MET A 360 6.01 0.59 16.59
CA MET A 360 7.40 0.51 17.02
C MET A 360 8.28 1.62 16.40
N TRP A 361 8.08 1.93 15.11
CA TRP A 361 8.81 3.04 14.46
C TRP A 361 8.47 4.40 15.08
N GLU A 362 7.20 4.65 15.42
CA GLU A 362 6.79 5.89 16.10
C GLU A 362 7.45 6.00 17.48
N LEU A 363 7.47 4.90 18.25
CA LEU A 363 8.11 4.85 19.56
C LEU A 363 9.63 5.08 19.45
N ASN A 364 10.27 4.57 18.39
CA ASN A 364 11.69 4.77 18.12
C ASN A 364 12.01 6.24 17.85
N VAL A 365 11.24 6.90 17.00
CA VAL A 365 11.39 8.34 16.69
C VAL A 365 11.17 9.20 17.94
N ASN A 366 10.25 8.78 18.82
CA ASN A 366 9.95 9.47 20.07
C ASN A 366 10.95 9.16 21.21
N ASN A 367 12.04 8.43 20.93
CA ASN A 367 13.10 8.08 21.88
C ASN A 367 12.60 7.41 23.15
N VAL A 368 11.66 6.46 23.04
CA VAL A 368 11.11 5.72 24.17
C VAL A 368 12.16 4.81 24.81
N TRP A 369 13.12 4.32 24.04
CA TRP A 369 14.31 3.58 24.52
C TRP A 369 15.54 4.49 24.59
N PRO A 370 16.56 4.18 25.40
CA PRO A 370 17.80 4.97 25.49
C PRO A 370 18.72 4.80 24.27
N PHE A 371 18.25 4.15 23.21
CA PHE A 371 18.91 3.94 21.92
C PHE A 371 17.89 3.92 20.81
N GLN A 372 18.34 4.03 19.56
CA GLN A 372 17.49 3.87 18.40
C GLN A 372 17.82 2.56 17.67
N PHE A 373 16.80 1.84 17.23
CA PHE A 373 17.00 0.68 16.35
C PHE A 373 16.96 1.10 14.88
N SER A 374 17.66 0.36 14.03
CA SER A 374 17.74 0.58 12.59
C SER A 374 17.06 -0.52 11.77
N LYS A 375 16.79 -1.68 12.39
CA LYS A 375 16.09 -2.79 11.75
C LYS A 375 14.95 -3.24 12.65
N LEU A 376 13.79 -3.52 12.03
CA LEU A 376 12.58 -4.00 12.70
C LEU A 376 11.91 -5.07 11.84
N GLY A 377 11.42 -6.12 12.45
CA GLY A 377 10.65 -7.19 11.82
C GLY A 377 10.31 -8.29 12.81
N GLY A 378 9.91 -9.45 12.32
CA GLY A 378 9.77 -10.65 13.13
C GLY A 378 11.07 -11.45 13.22
N TYR A 379 11.13 -12.36 14.17
CA TYR A 379 12.18 -13.37 14.26
C TYR A 379 11.55 -14.76 14.25
N TRP A 380 12.16 -15.69 13.50
CA TRP A 380 11.79 -17.10 13.56
C TRP A 380 12.99 -17.98 13.22
N ASP A 381 12.99 -19.14 13.84
CA ASP A 381 13.88 -20.24 13.55
C ASP A 381 13.12 -21.59 13.48
N ALA A 382 13.77 -22.70 13.72
CA ALA A 382 13.11 -24.01 13.71
C ALA A 382 12.21 -24.26 14.93
N LYS A 383 12.39 -23.50 16.03
CA LYS A 383 11.72 -23.72 17.32
C LYS A 383 10.85 -22.54 17.76
N ASN A 384 11.27 -21.33 17.42
CA ASN A 384 10.69 -20.10 17.99
C ASN A 384 10.18 -19.19 16.89
N GLU A 385 9.08 -18.48 17.18
CA GLU A 385 8.58 -17.34 16.45
C GLU A 385 8.35 -16.20 17.45
N ILE A 386 8.79 -14.97 17.10
CA ILE A 386 8.66 -13.75 17.90
C ILE A 386 8.12 -12.68 16.97
N ASP A 387 7.02 -12.02 17.37
CA ASP A 387 6.26 -11.10 16.51
C ASP A 387 7.06 -9.82 16.18
N ILE A 388 7.83 -9.34 17.17
CA ILE A 388 8.66 -8.13 17.05
C ILE A 388 10.09 -8.45 17.47
N ALA A 389 11.03 -8.12 16.61
CA ALA A 389 12.44 -8.05 16.94
C ALA A 389 13.02 -6.78 16.31
N ALA A 390 13.70 -5.95 17.11
CA ALA A 390 14.34 -4.73 16.65
C ALA A 390 15.80 -4.68 17.07
N LEU A 391 16.68 -4.30 16.12
CA LEU A 391 18.13 -4.35 16.28
C LEU A 391 18.72 -2.94 16.23
N ASP A 392 19.53 -2.59 17.23
CA ASP A 392 20.31 -1.37 17.14
C ASP A 392 21.50 -1.52 16.18
N PRO A 393 21.97 -0.42 15.57
CA PRO A 393 23.08 -0.47 14.62
C PRO A 393 24.43 -0.81 15.26
N GLU A 394 24.59 -0.65 16.58
CA GLU A 394 25.83 -0.91 17.32
C GLU A 394 25.94 -2.36 17.81
N GLY A 395 24.87 -3.15 17.68
CA GLY A 395 24.86 -4.54 18.12
C GLY A 395 24.77 -4.73 19.63
N LYS A 396 24.42 -3.69 20.39
CA LYS A 396 24.39 -3.70 21.85
C LYS A 396 23.03 -3.95 22.44
N ASN A 397 21.96 -3.67 21.69
CA ASN A 397 20.59 -3.75 22.19
C ASN A 397 19.70 -4.53 21.22
N LEU A 398 18.87 -5.39 21.79
CA LEU A 398 17.87 -6.18 21.08
C LEU A 398 16.52 -5.95 21.76
N ILE A 399 15.52 -5.46 21.03
CA ILE A 399 14.14 -5.43 21.53
C ILE A 399 13.43 -6.67 20.99
N LEU A 400 12.76 -7.41 21.87
CA LEU A 400 11.89 -8.52 21.52
C LEU A 400 10.46 -8.22 22.01
N GLY A 401 9.45 -8.59 21.22
CA GLY A 401 8.07 -8.30 21.60
C GLY A 401 7.06 -9.29 21.08
N GLU A 402 5.91 -9.33 21.76
CA GLU A 402 4.73 -10.12 21.40
C GLU A 402 3.51 -9.22 21.28
N CYS A 403 2.64 -9.53 20.32
CA CYS A 403 1.42 -8.79 20.00
C CYS A 403 0.20 -9.67 20.26
N LYS A 404 -0.68 -9.29 21.19
CA LYS A 404 -1.81 -10.13 21.57
C LYS A 404 -3.15 -9.42 21.35
N TYR A 405 -3.87 -9.86 20.31
CA TYR A 405 -5.24 -9.45 20.01
C TYR A 405 -6.23 -10.42 20.66
N TRP A 406 -6.19 -10.50 22.00
CA TRP A 406 -7.03 -11.40 22.77
C TRP A 406 -8.24 -10.66 23.37
N LYS A 407 -9.22 -11.42 23.89
CA LYS A 407 -10.33 -10.87 24.65
C LYS A 407 -9.93 -10.55 26.08
N GLU A 408 -9.09 -11.40 26.67
CA GLU A 408 -8.62 -11.30 28.04
C GLU A 408 -7.30 -10.51 28.14
N PRO A 409 -7.03 -9.87 29.28
CA PRO A 409 -5.75 -9.21 29.53
C PRO A 409 -4.56 -10.18 29.43
N VAL A 410 -3.44 -9.69 28.96
CA VAL A 410 -2.18 -10.45 28.86
C VAL A 410 -1.57 -10.62 30.25
N GLY A 411 -1.21 -11.85 30.60
CA GLY A 411 -0.61 -12.21 31.88
C GLY A 411 0.92 -12.38 31.81
N LEU A 412 1.52 -12.61 32.97
CA LEU A 412 2.97 -12.78 33.16
C LEU A 412 3.55 -13.98 32.39
N ASN A 413 2.73 -15.00 32.13
CA ASN A 413 3.12 -16.18 31.36
C ASN A 413 3.58 -15.84 29.94
N VAL A 414 3.05 -14.79 29.31
CA VAL A 414 3.46 -14.35 27.97
C VAL A 414 4.87 -13.74 28.03
N LEU A 415 5.17 -12.96 29.05
CA LEU A 415 6.51 -12.42 29.27
C LEU A 415 7.53 -13.53 29.50
N HIS A 416 7.26 -14.46 30.38
CA HIS A 416 8.16 -15.58 30.67
C HIS A 416 8.42 -16.45 29.40
N ALA A 417 7.39 -16.65 28.56
CA ALA A 417 7.56 -17.35 27.29
C ALA A 417 8.47 -16.58 26.34
N LEU A 418 8.32 -15.25 26.27
CA LEU A 418 9.18 -14.40 25.45
C LEU A 418 10.63 -14.37 25.95
N GLU A 419 10.84 -14.30 27.27
CA GLU A 419 12.15 -14.36 27.91
C GLU A 419 12.85 -15.70 27.63
N ALA A 420 12.12 -16.81 27.68
CA ALA A 420 12.66 -18.11 27.30
C ALA A 420 13.10 -18.15 25.83
N LYS A 421 12.28 -17.63 24.89
CA LYS A 421 12.66 -17.52 23.47
C LYS A 421 13.87 -16.62 23.27
N ALA A 422 14.04 -15.55 24.04
CA ALA A 422 15.16 -14.62 23.95
C ALA A 422 16.52 -15.30 24.11
N CYS A 423 16.59 -16.33 24.94
CA CYS A 423 17.81 -17.13 25.15
C CYS A 423 18.27 -17.87 23.88
N ASP A 424 17.34 -18.21 22.99
CA ASP A 424 17.63 -18.95 21.75
C ASP A 424 18.00 -18.05 20.57
N VAL A 425 17.68 -16.76 20.61
CA VAL A 425 18.03 -15.81 19.54
C VAL A 425 19.55 -15.67 19.41
N ALA A 426 20.11 -16.06 18.28
CA ALA A 426 21.56 -16.16 18.11
C ALA A 426 22.29 -14.82 17.86
N TRP A 427 21.57 -13.73 17.57
CA TRP A 427 22.17 -12.44 17.22
C TRP A 427 22.88 -11.80 18.41
N GLU A 428 24.16 -11.46 18.29
CA GLU A 428 25.04 -10.76 19.25
C GLU A 428 24.88 -11.23 20.74
N ARG A 429 24.71 -12.53 20.94
CA ARG A 429 24.28 -13.13 22.24
C ARG A 429 25.15 -12.70 23.42
N ASP A 430 26.47 -12.57 23.23
CA ASP A 430 27.41 -12.29 24.31
C ASP A 430 27.60 -10.81 24.63
N ARG A 431 27.02 -9.93 23.81
CA ARG A 431 27.24 -8.46 23.91
C ARG A 431 25.99 -7.66 24.13
N ARG A 432 24.81 -8.22 23.76
CA ARG A 432 23.56 -7.49 23.76
C ARG A 432 22.91 -7.41 25.12
N LYS A 433 22.25 -6.28 25.39
CA LYS A 433 21.15 -6.17 26.36
C LYS A 433 19.83 -6.47 25.65
N VAL A 434 18.96 -7.26 26.29
CA VAL A 434 17.63 -7.55 25.76
C VAL A 434 16.62 -6.62 26.43
N TRP A 435 15.72 -6.06 25.62
CA TRP A 435 14.58 -5.23 26.02
C TRP A 435 13.32 -5.93 25.58
N TYR A 436 12.26 -5.80 26.35
CA TYR A 436 10.99 -6.48 26.08
C TYR A 436 9.88 -5.46 25.83
N VAL A 437 8.99 -5.74 24.87
CA VAL A 437 7.79 -4.97 24.64
C VAL A 437 6.59 -5.90 24.45
N LEU A 438 5.50 -5.63 25.11
CA LEU A 438 4.26 -6.38 24.94
C LEU A 438 3.15 -5.43 24.49
N PHE A 439 2.46 -5.80 23.43
CA PHE A 439 1.28 -5.11 22.93
C PHE A 439 0.03 -5.92 23.25
N SER A 440 -1.00 -5.24 23.76
CA SER A 440 -2.27 -5.89 24.07
C SER A 440 -3.46 -5.00 23.79
N ILE A 441 -4.43 -5.51 23.02
CA ILE A 441 -5.71 -4.82 22.77
C ILE A 441 -6.65 -4.86 23.98
N SER A 442 -6.45 -5.78 24.92
CA SER A 442 -7.27 -5.93 26.14
C SER A 442 -6.52 -5.52 27.42
N GLY A 443 -5.30 -4.99 27.25
CA GLY A 443 -4.44 -4.59 28.37
C GLY A 443 -3.77 -5.76 29.06
N PHE A 444 -3.33 -5.55 30.28
CA PHE A 444 -2.46 -6.45 31.03
C PHE A 444 -3.04 -6.75 32.41
N SER A 445 -2.70 -7.93 32.95
CA SER A 445 -3.05 -8.29 34.34
C SER A 445 -2.34 -7.37 35.35
N ASP A 446 -2.91 -7.21 36.52
CA ASP A 446 -2.29 -6.40 37.61
C ASP A 446 -0.93 -6.98 38.01
N GLU A 447 -0.78 -8.30 38.02
CA GLU A 447 0.48 -8.97 38.28
C GLU A 447 1.57 -8.56 37.30
N LEU A 448 1.28 -8.55 35.96
CA LEU A 448 2.23 -8.14 34.94
C LEU A 448 2.52 -6.64 35.02
N ARG A 449 1.52 -5.79 35.33
CA ARG A 449 1.74 -4.34 35.51
C ARG A 449 2.67 -4.06 36.69
N ASN A 450 2.44 -4.74 37.84
CA ASN A 450 3.28 -4.61 39.04
C ASN A 450 4.70 -5.11 38.76
N HIS A 451 4.84 -6.21 38.03
CA HIS A 451 6.16 -6.71 37.59
C HIS A 451 6.89 -5.73 36.67
N ALA A 452 6.20 -5.15 35.70
CA ALA A 452 6.78 -4.16 34.79
C ALA A 452 7.21 -2.87 35.50
N ALA A 453 6.50 -2.43 36.51
CA ALA A 453 6.85 -1.24 37.29
C ALA A 453 8.20 -1.35 38.01
N THR A 454 8.75 -2.55 38.18
CA THR A 454 10.06 -2.81 38.81
C THR A 454 11.18 -3.05 37.80
N ARG A 455 10.90 -2.88 36.48
CA ARG A 455 11.84 -3.20 35.39
C ARG A 455 11.99 -2.05 34.40
N ASP A 456 13.21 -1.65 34.12
CA ASP A 456 13.53 -0.63 33.12
C ASP A 456 13.61 -1.19 31.69
N ASP A 457 13.66 -2.52 31.54
CA ASP A 457 13.82 -3.22 30.27
C ASP A 457 12.53 -3.79 29.70
N LEU A 458 11.36 -3.52 30.35
CA LEU A 458 10.05 -4.01 29.94
C LEU A 458 9.07 -2.85 29.69
N LEU A 459 8.55 -2.77 28.48
CA LEU A 459 7.53 -1.81 28.06
C LEU A 459 6.19 -2.52 27.80
N LEU A 460 5.11 -2.04 28.40
CA LEU A 460 3.76 -2.51 28.17
C LEU A 460 2.98 -1.46 27.37
N ILE A 461 2.50 -1.82 26.19
CA ILE A 461 1.67 -0.96 25.33
C ILE A 461 0.22 -1.45 25.39
N ASP A 462 -0.59 -0.67 26.08
CA ASP A 462 -2.01 -0.96 26.31
C ASP A 462 -2.86 -0.22 25.26
N ASP A 463 -3.41 -0.96 24.32
CA ASP A 463 -4.21 -0.43 23.21
C ASP A 463 -5.72 -0.35 23.54
N ARG A 464 -6.14 -0.45 24.83
CA ARG A 464 -7.54 -0.24 25.25
C ARG A 464 -7.97 1.22 25.13
N GLY A 465 -7.03 2.15 25.21
CA GLY A 465 -7.25 3.58 25.07
C GLY A 465 -7.46 4.03 23.61
N ARG A 466 -7.79 5.33 23.45
CA ARG A 466 -7.97 5.99 22.14
C ARG A 466 -6.67 6.14 21.36
#